data_3eca87e3d69e3e70d7beb0aa112ec94f
#
_entry.id   3eca87e3d69e3e70d7beb0aa112ec94f
#
_cell.length_a   1.000
_cell.length_b   1.000
_cell.length_c   1.000
_cell.angle_alpha   90.00
_cell.angle_beta   90.00
_cell.angle_gamma   90.00
#
_symmetry.space_group_name_H-M   'P 1'
#
loop_
_entity.id
_entity.type
_entity.pdbx_description
1 polymer ?
#
loop_
_entity_poly.entity_id
_entity_poly.type
_entity_poly.pdbx_seq_one_letter_code
_entity_poly.pdbx_strand_id
1 'polypeptide(L)'
;LLEKGIPELTMLEIAAKLKISLRTLYEIAPSKENLILFTVNNILNKIGKKAQIKIENIHSPFQKLEIYLKTVNKAVGPKFDIYIKDLNKIKNSKGMIDYHEGYITSFIEKLLIESIAAKEIKEIDTSAYAILLGGIGRDFATKKNKKKILKSPEETANSITDVILAAIKLEQ
;
A
#
# COMPACT_ATOMS: atom_id res chain seq x y z
N LEU A 1 -16.32 -11.09 -0.37
CA LEU A 1 -17.06 -9.85 -0.73
C LEU A 1 -16.19 -8.92 -1.57
N LEU A 2 -14.95 -8.73 -1.19
CA LEU A 2 -14.00 -7.87 -1.93
C LEU A 2 -13.62 -8.45 -3.30
N GLU A 3 -13.74 -9.76 -3.49
CA GLU A 3 -13.38 -10.43 -4.76
C GLU A 3 -14.38 -10.17 -5.89
N LYS A 4 -15.62 -9.78 -5.57
CA LYS A 4 -16.70 -9.50 -6.54
C LYS A 4 -17.07 -8.02 -6.65
N GLY A 5 -16.33 -7.12 -5.97
CA GLY A 5 -16.60 -5.68 -5.98
C GLY A 5 -17.75 -5.28 -5.04
N ILE A 6 -17.46 -4.61 -3.92
CA ILE A 6 -18.47 -3.96 -3.07
C ILE A 6 -19.33 -2.96 -3.87
N PRO A 7 -18.78 -2.24 -4.87
CA PRO A 7 -19.54 -1.26 -5.62
C PRO A 7 -20.80 -1.77 -6.32
N GLU A 8 -20.84 -3.04 -6.70
CA GLU A 8 -21.96 -3.62 -7.45
C GLU A 8 -23.07 -4.19 -6.54
N LEU A 9 -22.83 -4.31 -5.24
CA LEU A 9 -23.77 -4.88 -4.28
C LEU A 9 -24.52 -3.80 -3.51
N THR A 10 -25.81 -4.01 -3.25
CA THR A 10 -26.59 -3.19 -2.30
C THR A 10 -26.19 -3.51 -0.85
N MET A 11 -26.51 -2.62 0.10
CA MET A 11 -26.30 -2.87 1.53
C MET A 11 -27.03 -4.13 2.01
N LEU A 12 -28.22 -4.39 1.48
CA LEU A 12 -29.00 -5.60 1.80
C LEU A 12 -28.30 -6.87 1.33
N GLU A 13 -27.78 -6.89 0.11
CA GLU A 13 -27.03 -8.03 -0.44
C GLU A 13 -25.71 -8.25 0.32
N ILE A 14 -25.06 -7.16 0.74
CA ILE A 14 -23.86 -7.25 1.58
C ILE A 14 -24.20 -7.87 2.94
N ALA A 15 -25.25 -7.41 3.60
CA ALA A 15 -25.69 -7.95 4.88
C ALA A 15 -26.03 -9.45 4.77
N ALA A 16 -26.76 -9.84 3.74
CA ALA A 16 -27.09 -11.24 3.47
C ALA A 16 -25.83 -12.10 3.26
N LYS A 17 -24.86 -11.63 2.48
CA LYS A 17 -23.58 -12.34 2.25
C LYS A 17 -22.72 -12.46 3.51
N LEU A 18 -22.75 -11.46 4.39
CA LEU A 18 -22.06 -11.46 5.69
C LEU A 18 -22.81 -12.25 6.75
N LYS A 19 -24.05 -12.69 6.47
CA LYS A 19 -24.93 -13.37 7.43
C LYS A 19 -25.20 -12.53 8.68
N ILE A 20 -25.38 -11.23 8.51
CA ILE A 20 -25.75 -10.28 9.57
C ILE A 20 -27.02 -9.55 9.18
N SER A 21 -27.68 -8.91 10.15
CA SER A 21 -28.85 -8.07 9.87
C SER A 21 -28.44 -6.79 9.14
N LEU A 22 -29.34 -6.23 8.32
CA LEU A 22 -29.12 -4.94 7.68
C LEU A 22 -28.89 -3.84 8.73
N ARG A 23 -29.59 -3.92 9.88
CA ARG A 23 -29.40 -3.00 11.00
C ARG A 23 -27.97 -3.06 11.54
N THR A 24 -27.44 -4.25 11.79
CA THR A 24 -26.05 -4.45 12.23
C THR A 24 -25.05 -3.88 11.22
N LEU A 25 -25.32 -4.03 9.92
CA LEU A 25 -24.46 -3.47 8.89
C LEU A 25 -24.45 -1.94 8.93
N TYR A 26 -25.62 -1.29 9.15
CA TYR A 26 -25.69 0.16 9.29
C TYR A 26 -25.07 0.69 10.59
N GLU A 27 -25.06 -0.12 11.66
CA GLU A 27 -24.31 0.19 12.89
C GLU A 27 -22.79 0.18 12.67
N ILE A 28 -22.29 -0.70 11.77
CA ILE A 28 -20.87 -0.74 11.38
C ILE A 28 -20.50 0.42 10.44
N ALA A 29 -21.35 0.70 9.47
CA ALA A 29 -21.11 1.74 8.47
C ALA A 29 -22.45 2.37 8.03
N PRO A 30 -22.65 3.68 8.28
CA PRO A 30 -23.92 4.35 8.02
C PRO A 30 -24.27 4.50 6.53
N SER A 31 -23.33 4.24 5.63
CA SER A 31 -23.55 4.21 4.18
C SER A 31 -22.62 3.19 3.50
N LYS A 32 -22.92 2.87 2.25
CA LYS A 32 -22.09 2.01 1.42
C LYS A 32 -20.70 2.64 1.19
N GLU A 33 -20.63 3.94 1.02
CA GLU A 33 -19.37 4.67 0.87
C GLU A 33 -18.52 4.54 2.14
N ASN A 34 -19.13 4.74 3.32
CA ASN A 34 -18.44 4.56 4.59
C ASN A 34 -17.95 3.11 4.78
N LEU A 35 -18.74 2.12 4.34
CA LEU A 35 -18.34 0.72 4.37
C LEU A 35 -17.12 0.45 3.47
N ILE A 36 -17.09 1.04 2.29
CA ILE A 36 -15.93 0.94 1.37
C ILE A 36 -14.69 1.56 2.01
N LEU A 37 -14.79 2.79 2.52
CA LEU A 37 -13.69 3.47 3.21
C LEU A 37 -13.17 2.67 4.40
N PHE A 38 -14.06 2.21 5.26
CA PHE A 38 -13.70 1.38 6.41
C PHE A 38 -12.98 0.10 5.99
N THR A 39 -13.48 -0.56 4.96
CA THR A 39 -12.91 -1.80 4.46
C THR A 39 -11.52 -1.60 3.88
N VAL A 40 -11.33 -0.57 3.05
CA VAL A 40 -10.03 -0.25 2.44
C VAL A 40 -9.03 0.17 3.51
N ASN A 41 -9.44 1.04 4.44
CA ASN A 41 -8.59 1.45 5.56
C ASN A 41 -8.10 0.24 6.38
N ASN A 42 -8.99 -0.72 6.68
CA ASN A 42 -8.61 -1.95 7.38
C ASN A 42 -7.62 -2.82 6.59
N ILE A 43 -7.77 -2.89 5.26
CA ILE A 43 -6.84 -3.64 4.40
C ILE A 43 -5.46 -2.99 4.44
N LEU A 44 -5.37 -1.67 4.25
CA LEU A 44 -4.12 -0.92 4.28
C LEU A 44 -3.42 -1.05 5.65
N ASN A 45 -4.18 -0.92 6.75
CA ASN A 45 -3.66 -1.14 8.10
C ASN A 45 -3.11 -2.57 8.31
N LYS A 46 -3.81 -3.60 7.81
CA LYS A 46 -3.33 -4.99 7.89
C LYS A 46 -2.04 -5.19 7.11
N ILE A 47 -1.90 -4.56 5.95
CA ILE A 47 -0.69 -4.64 5.14
C ILE A 47 0.48 -3.97 5.88
N GLY A 48 0.26 -2.76 6.42
CA GLY A 48 1.25 -2.04 7.21
C GLY A 48 1.71 -2.84 8.43
N LYS A 49 0.78 -3.40 9.22
CA LYS A 49 1.09 -4.27 10.35
C LYS A 49 1.89 -5.51 9.93
N LYS A 50 1.49 -6.15 8.83
CA LYS A 50 2.23 -7.31 8.30
C LYS A 50 3.65 -6.96 7.88
N ALA A 51 3.85 -5.77 7.30
CA ALA A 51 5.17 -5.30 6.93
C ALA A 51 6.04 -5.05 8.18
N GLN A 52 5.49 -4.42 9.21
CA GLN A 52 6.19 -4.18 10.48
C GLN A 52 6.59 -5.48 11.19
N ILE A 53 5.67 -6.44 11.31
CA ILE A 53 5.97 -7.76 11.93
C ILE A 53 7.13 -8.45 11.21
N LYS A 54 7.19 -8.36 9.88
CA LYS A 54 8.25 -9.02 9.10
C LYS A 54 9.66 -8.45 9.35
N ILE A 55 9.74 -7.21 9.77
CA ILE A 55 11.03 -6.51 9.98
C ILE A 55 11.39 -6.37 11.46
N GLU A 56 10.53 -6.81 12.37
CA GLU A 56 10.70 -6.60 13.82
C GLU A 56 12.03 -7.15 14.35
N ASN A 57 12.41 -8.35 13.91
CA ASN A 57 13.64 -9.02 14.34
C ASN A 57 14.82 -8.84 13.38
N ILE A 58 14.73 -7.91 12.43
CA ILE A 58 15.83 -7.60 11.52
C ILE A 58 16.69 -6.49 12.14
N HIS A 59 18.00 -6.64 12.16
CA HIS A 59 18.91 -5.63 12.73
C HIS A 59 19.31 -4.58 11.70
N SER A 60 19.63 -4.97 10.47
CA SER A 60 20.04 -4.06 9.39
C SER A 60 18.89 -3.18 8.94
N PRO A 61 18.99 -1.84 9.03
CA PRO A 61 17.98 -0.92 8.52
C PRO A 61 17.75 -1.08 7.00
N PHE A 62 18.79 -1.36 6.24
CA PHE A 62 18.68 -1.59 4.81
C PHE A 62 17.89 -2.87 4.48
N GLN A 63 18.14 -3.97 5.20
CA GLN A 63 17.34 -5.19 5.05
C GLN A 63 15.87 -4.96 5.48
N LYS A 64 15.64 -4.18 6.55
CA LYS A 64 14.27 -3.76 6.92
C LYS A 64 13.58 -3.04 5.76
N LEU A 65 14.27 -2.09 5.14
CA LEU A 65 13.76 -1.32 4.01
C LEU A 65 13.38 -2.22 2.83
N GLU A 66 14.26 -3.13 2.45
CA GLU A 66 14.04 -4.09 1.36
C GLU A 66 12.79 -4.96 1.60
N ILE A 67 12.69 -5.58 2.79
CA ILE A 67 11.56 -6.45 3.16
C ILE A 67 10.26 -5.65 3.26
N TYR A 68 10.32 -4.43 3.81
CA TYR A 68 9.18 -3.53 3.92
C TYR A 68 8.64 -3.17 2.55
N LEU A 69 9.48 -2.68 1.63
CA LEU A 69 9.08 -2.30 0.28
C LEU A 69 8.46 -3.47 -0.50
N LYS A 70 9.07 -4.64 -0.48
CA LYS A 70 8.51 -5.85 -1.10
C LYS A 70 7.16 -6.26 -0.49
N THR A 71 6.94 -5.97 0.79
CA THR A 71 5.68 -6.28 1.44
C THR A 71 4.58 -5.28 1.08
N VAL A 72 4.89 -3.98 1.02
CA VAL A 72 3.90 -2.96 0.62
C VAL A 72 3.60 -3.00 -0.88
N ASN A 73 4.57 -3.32 -1.73
CA ASN A 73 4.34 -3.49 -3.16
C ASN A 73 3.35 -4.62 -3.48
N LYS A 74 3.25 -5.65 -2.64
CA LYS A 74 2.19 -6.68 -2.75
C LYS A 74 0.78 -6.14 -2.60
N ALA A 75 0.63 -5.00 -1.92
CA ALA A 75 -0.67 -4.35 -1.75
C ALA A 75 -1.27 -3.86 -3.07
N VAL A 76 -0.41 -3.51 -4.04
CA VAL A 76 -0.81 -3.04 -5.37
C VAL A 76 -1.05 -4.17 -6.37
N GLY A 77 -1.31 -5.38 -5.88
CA GLY A 77 -1.64 -6.54 -6.72
C GLY A 77 -2.89 -6.36 -7.58
N PRO A 78 -3.25 -7.38 -8.38
CA PRO A 78 -4.29 -7.27 -9.44
C PRO A 78 -5.66 -6.79 -8.95
N LYS A 79 -5.96 -6.93 -7.66
CA LYS A 79 -7.23 -6.50 -7.07
C LYS A 79 -7.22 -5.04 -6.60
N PHE A 80 -6.07 -4.38 -6.55
CA PHE A 80 -5.94 -2.99 -6.09
C PHE A 80 -6.75 -2.01 -6.96
N ASP A 81 -6.78 -2.22 -8.28
CA ASP A 81 -7.56 -1.41 -9.20
C ASP A 81 -9.06 -1.39 -8.86
N ILE A 82 -9.59 -2.52 -8.38
CA ILE A 82 -11.01 -2.67 -8.04
C ILE A 82 -11.35 -1.78 -6.84
N TYR A 83 -10.42 -1.65 -5.89
CA TYR A 83 -10.63 -0.86 -4.68
C TYR A 83 -10.43 0.64 -4.94
N ILE A 84 -9.38 1.01 -5.68
CA ILE A 84 -9.02 2.43 -5.92
C ILE A 84 -9.96 3.10 -6.93
N LYS A 85 -10.47 2.38 -7.92
CA LYS A 85 -11.35 2.95 -8.97
C LYS A 85 -12.58 3.65 -8.38
N ASP A 86 -13.15 3.11 -7.33
CA ASP A 86 -14.34 3.65 -6.71
C ASP A 86 -14.03 4.59 -5.55
N LEU A 87 -12.86 4.46 -4.92
CA LEU A 87 -12.41 5.39 -3.87
C LEU A 87 -12.35 6.83 -4.36
N ASN A 88 -11.85 7.08 -5.57
CA ASN A 88 -11.76 8.42 -6.14
C ASN A 88 -13.12 9.12 -6.31
N LYS A 89 -14.23 8.38 -6.27
CA LYS A 89 -15.60 8.90 -6.34
C LYS A 89 -16.19 9.20 -4.97
N ILE A 90 -15.54 8.71 -3.89
CA ILE A 90 -16.05 8.83 -2.53
C ILE A 90 -15.48 10.09 -1.88
N LYS A 91 -16.39 10.95 -1.40
CA LYS A 91 -16.01 12.11 -0.59
C LYS A 91 -15.20 11.65 0.64
N ASN A 92 -14.10 12.33 0.95
CA ASN A 92 -13.16 12.02 2.03
C ASN A 92 -12.22 10.81 1.80
N SER A 93 -12.27 10.13 0.68
CA SER A 93 -11.30 9.06 0.36
C SER A 93 -9.88 9.58 0.24
N LYS A 94 -9.72 10.81 -0.29
CA LYS A 94 -8.40 11.45 -0.48
C LYS A 94 -7.64 11.56 0.84
N GLY A 95 -8.25 12.09 1.90
CA GLY A 95 -7.58 12.23 3.19
C GLY A 95 -7.11 10.89 3.79
N MET A 96 -7.89 9.81 3.59
CA MET A 96 -7.48 8.47 4.02
C MET A 96 -6.28 7.96 3.21
N ILE A 97 -6.30 8.17 1.89
CA ILE A 97 -5.20 7.78 1.00
C ILE A 97 -3.94 8.55 1.37
N ASP A 98 -4.03 9.89 1.45
CA ASP A 98 -2.92 10.78 1.79
C ASP A 98 -2.29 10.41 3.15
N TYR A 99 -3.11 10.02 4.13
CA TYR A 99 -2.64 9.54 5.43
C TYR A 99 -1.77 8.28 5.32
N HIS A 100 -2.25 7.27 4.59
CA HIS A 100 -1.50 6.02 4.40
C HIS A 100 -0.22 6.23 3.59
N GLU A 101 -0.28 7.06 2.55
CA GLU A 101 0.87 7.42 1.73
C GLU A 101 1.92 8.19 2.54
N GLY A 102 1.50 9.17 3.31
CA GLY A 102 2.37 9.92 4.21
C GLY A 102 3.06 9.02 5.22
N TYR A 103 2.32 8.08 5.81
CA TYR A 103 2.89 7.10 6.75
C TYR A 103 3.95 6.21 6.08
N ILE A 104 3.66 5.67 4.89
CA ILE A 104 4.59 4.82 4.14
C ILE A 104 5.85 5.60 3.79
N THR A 105 5.71 6.81 3.24
CA THR A 105 6.83 7.68 2.85
C THR A 105 7.71 8.03 4.04
N SER A 106 7.12 8.47 5.17
CA SER A 106 7.88 8.81 6.38
C SER A 106 8.60 7.59 6.97
N PHE A 107 8.00 6.42 6.90
CA PHE A 107 8.63 5.20 7.40
C PHE A 107 9.80 4.76 6.51
N ILE A 108 9.67 4.86 5.19
CA ILE A 108 10.77 4.61 4.23
C ILE A 108 11.92 5.60 4.48
N GLU A 109 11.60 6.89 4.61
CA GLU A 109 12.61 7.92 4.88
C GLU A 109 13.39 7.65 6.16
N LYS A 110 12.70 7.28 7.24
CA LYS A 110 13.32 6.86 8.50
C LYS A 110 14.31 5.71 8.27
N LEU A 111 13.91 4.66 7.55
CA LEU A 111 14.80 3.51 7.29
C LEU A 111 15.99 3.88 6.41
N LEU A 112 15.84 4.81 5.45
CA LEU A 112 16.94 5.34 4.64
C LEU A 112 17.94 6.11 5.52
N ILE A 113 17.47 7.00 6.39
CA ILE A 113 18.31 7.74 7.35
C ILE A 113 19.09 6.77 8.25
N GLU A 114 18.41 5.77 8.81
CA GLU A 114 19.04 4.75 9.65
C GLU A 114 20.07 3.93 8.86
N SER A 115 19.83 3.63 7.58
CA SER A 115 20.76 2.89 6.71
C SER A 115 22.01 3.70 6.36
N ILE A 116 21.89 5.01 6.19
CA ILE A 116 23.05 5.92 6.03
C ILE A 116 23.88 5.94 7.32
N ALA A 117 23.22 6.12 8.47
CA ALA A 117 23.90 6.14 9.77
C ALA A 117 24.63 4.81 10.08
N ALA A 118 24.07 3.68 9.64
CA ALA A 118 24.68 2.35 9.74
C ALA A 118 25.76 2.10 8.68
N LYS A 119 26.02 3.04 7.76
CA LYS A 119 26.96 2.90 6.63
C LYS A 119 26.64 1.71 5.72
N GLU A 120 25.38 1.41 5.56
CA GLU A 120 24.90 0.35 4.66
C GLU A 120 24.59 0.88 3.25
N ILE A 121 24.28 2.18 3.13
CA ILE A 121 24.01 2.86 1.86
C ILE A 121 24.80 4.17 1.73
N LYS A 122 24.90 4.64 0.50
CA LYS A 122 25.49 5.94 0.15
C LYS A 122 24.67 7.10 0.71
N GLU A 123 25.29 8.27 0.87
CA GLU A 123 24.58 9.54 1.10
C GLU A 123 23.67 9.85 -0.09
N ILE A 124 22.38 10.07 0.19
CA ILE A 124 21.34 10.36 -0.80
C ILE A 124 20.35 11.38 -0.24
N ASP A 125 19.53 11.96 -1.10
CA ASP A 125 18.35 12.71 -0.70
C ASP A 125 17.26 11.73 -0.22
N THR A 126 17.20 11.48 1.09
CA THR A 126 16.32 10.48 1.70
C THR A 126 14.85 10.79 1.44
N SER A 127 14.45 12.07 1.44
CA SER A 127 13.07 12.48 1.18
C SER A 127 12.67 12.19 -0.27
N ALA A 128 13.52 12.53 -1.25
CA ALA A 128 13.26 12.25 -2.66
C ALA A 128 13.15 10.74 -2.93
N TYR A 129 14.06 9.95 -2.37
CA TYR A 129 14.02 8.49 -2.50
C TYR A 129 12.81 7.88 -1.80
N ALA A 130 12.39 8.40 -0.64
CA ALA A 130 11.21 7.92 0.06
C ALA A 130 9.92 8.19 -0.74
N ILE A 131 9.78 9.36 -1.32
CA ILE A 131 8.64 9.70 -2.20
C ILE A 131 8.61 8.76 -3.41
N LEU A 132 9.75 8.58 -4.08
CA LEU A 132 9.88 7.71 -5.23
C LEU A 132 9.48 6.27 -4.88
N LEU A 133 10.14 5.68 -3.88
CA LEU A 133 9.95 4.28 -3.48
C LEU A 133 8.54 4.01 -2.92
N GLY A 134 7.97 4.96 -2.18
CA GLY A 134 6.62 4.85 -1.64
C GLY A 134 5.51 4.95 -2.70
N GLY A 135 5.77 5.64 -3.82
CA GLY A 135 4.82 5.87 -4.91
C GLY A 135 4.84 4.84 -6.04
N ILE A 136 5.98 4.16 -6.26
CA ILE A 136 6.20 3.29 -7.43
C ILE A 136 5.05 2.29 -7.66
N GLY A 137 4.66 1.54 -6.63
CA GLY A 137 3.63 0.51 -6.77
C GLY A 137 2.29 1.07 -7.22
N ARG A 138 1.87 2.19 -6.61
CA ARG A 138 0.61 2.87 -6.95
C ARG A 138 0.63 3.38 -8.39
N ASP A 139 1.73 4.00 -8.82
CA ASP A 139 1.81 4.62 -10.13
C ASP A 139 1.71 3.58 -11.25
N PHE A 140 2.27 2.39 -11.06
CA PHE A 140 2.11 1.29 -12.00
C PHE A 140 0.74 0.60 -11.93
N ALA A 141 0.05 0.68 -10.81
CA ALA A 141 -1.30 0.14 -10.66
C ALA A 141 -2.38 1.00 -11.35
N THR A 142 -2.09 2.23 -11.76
CA THR A 142 -3.06 3.05 -12.49
C THR A 142 -3.48 2.41 -13.81
N LYS A 143 -4.77 2.53 -14.18
CA LYS A 143 -5.31 1.97 -15.44
C LYS A 143 -4.49 2.39 -16.68
N LYS A 144 -3.97 3.61 -16.69
CA LYS A 144 -3.14 4.17 -17.77
C LYS A 144 -1.80 3.45 -17.88
N ASN A 145 -1.10 3.29 -16.76
CA ASN A 145 0.27 2.75 -16.74
C ASN A 145 0.28 1.23 -16.81
N LYS A 146 -0.67 0.55 -16.17
CA LYS A 146 -0.82 -0.91 -16.20
C LYS A 146 -0.90 -1.49 -17.62
N LYS A 147 -1.46 -0.73 -18.58
CA LYS A 147 -1.52 -1.15 -20.00
C LYS A 147 -0.18 -1.03 -20.73
N LYS A 148 0.79 -0.29 -20.17
CA LYS A 148 2.07 0.01 -20.80
C LYS A 148 3.21 -0.87 -20.28
N ILE A 149 3.05 -1.46 -19.10
CA ILE A 149 4.06 -2.32 -18.49
C ILE A 149 3.88 -3.77 -18.94
N LEU A 150 5.00 -4.50 -19.04
CA LEU A 150 5.01 -5.89 -19.51
C LEU A 150 4.65 -6.91 -18.42
N LYS A 151 4.92 -6.55 -17.16
CA LYS A 151 4.68 -7.39 -15.99
C LYS A 151 3.53 -6.82 -15.15
N SER A 152 3.13 -7.53 -14.10
CA SER A 152 2.19 -6.98 -13.13
C SER A 152 2.73 -5.71 -12.44
N PRO A 153 1.88 -4.81 -11.92
CA PRO A 153 2.32 -3.65 -11.15
C PRO A 153 3.24 -4.01 -9.99
N GLU A 154 2.95 -5.10 -9.27
CA GLU A 154 3.78 -5.61 -8.17
C GLU A 154 5.17 -6.02 -8.65
N GLU A 155 5.25 -6.85 -9.70
CA GLU A 155 6.52 -7.32 -10.25
C GLU A 155 7.36 -6.17 -10.82
N THR A 156 6.72 -5.21 -11.48
CA THR A 156 7.40 -4.01 -12.02
C THR A 156 7.93 -3.15 -10.89
N ALA A 157 7.11 -2.89 -9.86
CA ALA A 157 7.53 -2.12 -8.69
C ALA A 157 8.71 -2.79 -7.96
N ASN A 158 8.65 -4.09 -7.74
CA ASN A 158 9.73 -4.84 -7.10
C ASN A 158 11.02 -4.80 -7.93
N SER A 159 10.92 -5.00 -9.26
CA SER A 159 12.09 -4.96 -10.15
C SER A 159 12.81 -3.60 -10.13
N ILE A 160 12.04 -2.50 -10.14
CA ILE A 160 12.62 -1.16 -10.07
C ILE A 160 13.18 -0.87 -8.67
N THR A 161 12.47 -1.27 -7.63
CA THR A 161 12.95 -1.18 -6.25
C THR A 161 14.30 -1.90 -6.09
N ASP A 162 14.43 -3.13 -6.59
CA ASP A 162 15.67 -3.91 -6.51
C ASP A 162 16.85 -3.18 -7.20
N VAL A 163 16.62 -2.57 -8.37
CA VAL A 163 17.65 -1.77 -9.09
C VAL A 163 18.06 -0.55 -8.28
N ILE A 164 17.10 0.20 -7.74
CA ILE A 164 17.39 1.40 -6.94
C ILE A 164 18.16 1.02 -5.68
N LEU A 165 17.71 -0.01 -4.95
CA LEU A 165 18.37 -0.44 -3.73
C LEU A 165 19.80 -0.95 -4.00
N ALA A 166 20.02 -1.69 -5.09
CA ALA A 166 21.36 -2.12 -5.50
C ALA A 166 22.28 -0.92 -5.81
N ALA A 167 21.76 0.13 -6.45
CA ALA A 167 22.54 1.31 -6.83
C ALA A 167 22.99 2.16 -5.63
N ILE A 168 22.20 2.20 -4.56
CA ILE A 168 22.53 2.99 -3.35
C ILE A 168 23.30 2.21 -2.30
N LYS A 169 23.32 0.88 -2.36
CA LYS A 169 24.03 0.02 -1.42
C LYS A 169 25.53 0.29 -1.48
N LEU A 170 26.19 0.34 -0.32
CA LEU A 170 27.65 0.36 -0.26
C LEU A 170 28.19 -1.06 -0.49
N GLU A 171 29.21 -1.16 -1.35
CA GLU A 171 29.99 -2.40 -1.48
C GLU A 171 30.80 -2.57 -0.20
N GLN A 172 30.66 -3.74 0.43
CA GLN A 172 31.46 -4.13 1.59
C GLN A 172 32.79 -4.72 1.14
#